data_26d428e2619f7ecb409f0866ec5e0ba1
#
_entry.id   26d428e2619f7ecb409f0866ec5e0ba1
#
_cell.length_a   1.000
_cell.length_b   1.000
_cell.length_c   1.000
_cell.angle_alpha   90.00
_cell.angle_beta   90.00
_cell.angle_gamma   90.00
#
_symmetry.space_group_name_H-M   'P 1'
#
loop_
_entity.id
_entity.type
_entity.pdbx_description
1 polymer ?
#
loop_
_entity_poly.entity_id
_entity_poly.type
_entity_poly.pdbx_seq_one_letter_code
_entity_poly.pdbx_strand_id
1 'polypeptide(L)'
;ITRRAIEQAGHKSYTSLLKAHLKEYEPYFDRVSLRLGGDESQDIPTDERLERVKQGADDEHLCELMFQYGRYLLIASSRPGTMPANLQGIWANKVQTPWNGDYHTNVNIQMNYWSAEVANLSECQLPLFDLIASLVKPGHETARVQYGMGGWVVHPITNIWGYTSPGESSSWGMHPGGTGWLCQHICEHYRFTGDKDFLQRMYPVLKGAVEFYLDWL
;
A
#
# COMPACT_ATOMS: atom_id res chain seq x y z
N ILE A 1 -10.28 21.25 -5.12
CA ILE A 1 -9.18 21.12 -4.12
C ILE A 1 -7.86 21.48 -4.77
N THR A 2 -7.46 20.83 -5.86
CA THR A 2 -6.15 21.00 -6.53
C THR A 2 -5.87 22.45 -6.96
N ARG A 3 -6.85 23.13 -7.57
CA ARG A 3 -6.69 24.53 -8.02
C ARG A 3 -6.37 25.45 -6.85
N ARG A 4 -7.14 25.34 -5.75
CA ARG A 4 -6.92 26.13 -4.53
C ARG A 4 -5.54 25.84 -3.90
N ALA A 5 -5.10 24.60 -3.89
CA ALA A 5 -3.78 24.22 -3.39
C ALA A 5 -2.65 24.84 -4.23
N ILE A 6 -2.77 24.83 -5.56
CA ILE A 6 -1.81 25.47 -6.47
C ILE A 6 -1.76 26.98 -6.25
N GLU A 7 -2.92 27.65 -6.17
CA GLU A 7 -3.01 29.08 -5.88
C GLU A 7 -2.32 29.42 -4.55
N GLN A 8 -2.61 28.65 -3.48
CA GLN A 8 -1.99 28.84 -2.18
C GLN A 8 -0.47 28.60 -2.19
N ALA A 9 0.00 27.64 -2.95
CA ALA A 9 1.44 27.38 -3.11
C ALA A 9 2.12 28.49 -3.90
N GLY A 10 1.47 29.02 -4.93
CA GLY A 10 2.01 30.11 -5.77
C GLY A 10 2.31 31.42 -5.01
N HIS A 11 1.73 31.60 -3.84
CA HIS A 11 2.01 32.74 -2.97
C HIS A 11 3.17 32.51 -1.99
N LYS A 12 3.82 31.35 -2.03
CA LYS A 12 4.91 30.99 -1.12
C LYS A 12 6.24 30.87 -1.87
N SER A 13 7.35 31.23 -1.20
CA SER A 13 8.67 30.99 -1.74
C SER A 13 9.00 29.49 -1.73
N TYR A 14 9.89 29.06 -2.63
CA TYR A 14 10.41 27.68 -2.65
C TYR A 14 10.93 27.23 -1.28
N THR A 15 11.73 28.10 -0.62
CA THR A 15 12.30 27.81 0.71
C THR A 15 11.20 27.58 1.75
N SER A 16 10.10 28.33 1.69
CA SER A 16 8.97 28.16 2.60
C SER A 16 8.22 26.84 2.33
N LEU A 17 8.05 26.47 1.07
CA LEU A 17 7.44 25.21 0.67
C LEU A 17 8.31 24.03 1.08
N LEU A 18 9.62 24.08 0.82
CA LEU A 18 10.56 23.06 1.20
C LEU A 18 10.59 22.85 2.73
N LYS A 19 10.65 23.95 3.50
CA LYS A 19 10.62 23.86 4.96
C LYS A 19 9.34 23.23 5.48
N ALA A 20 8.20 23.54 4.87
CA ALA A 20 6.92 22.94 5.25
C ALA A 20 6.86 21.44 4.89
N HIS A 21 7.41 21.08 3.75
CA HIS A 21 7.52 19.68 3.32
C HIS A 21 8.42 18.87 4.26
N LEU A 22 9.62 19.35 4.55
CA LEU A 22 10.55 18.67 5.45
C LEU A 22 9.95 18.51 6.85
N LYS A 23 9.35 19.57 7.40
CA LYS A 23 8.67 19.50 8.71
C LYS A 23 7.59 18.43 8.77
N GLU A 24 6.92 18.15 7.67
CA GLU A 24 5.87 17.14 7.57
C GLU A 24 6.43 15.74 7.30
N TYR A 25 7.49 15.63 6.49
CA TYR A 25 8.07 14.37 6.04
C TYR A 25 9.05 13.75 7.05
N GLU A 26 9.97 14.53 7.61
CA GLU A 26 11.02 14.07 8.53
C GLU A 26 10.46 13.26 9.71
N PRO A 27 9.35 13.63 10.37
CA PRO A 27 8.78 12.86 11.48
C PRO A 27 8.45 11.40 11.15
N TYR A 28 8.24 11.07 9.88
CA TYR A 28 8.03 9.69 9.42
C TYR A 28 9.35 9.05 9.00
N PHE A 29 10.19 9.78 8.28
CA PHE A 29 11.40 9.23 7.69
C PHE A 29 12.46 8.93 8.76
N ASP A 30 12.64 9.81 9.72
CA ASP A 30 13.69 9.71 10.75
C ASP A 30 13.40 8.67 11.85
N ARG A 31 12.23 8.04 11.85
CA ARG A 31 11.87 7.03 12.85
C ARG A 31 12.73 5.76 12.78
N VAL A 32 13.25 5.44 11.61
CA VAL A 32 14.02 4.22 11.37
C VAL A 32 15.22 4.52 10.49
N SER A 33 16.37 4.03 10.92
CA SER A 33 17.59 3.98 10.11
C SER A 33 18.13 2.55 10.08
N LEU A 34 18.61 2.13 8.92
CA LEU A 34 19.28 0.84 8.74
C LEU A 34 20.75 1.12 8.44
N ARG A 35 21.65 0.44 9.15
CA ARG A 35 23.08 0.45 8.88
C ARG A 35 23.59 -0.99 8.90
N LEU A 36 24.16 -1.42 7.79
CA LEU A 36 24.68 -2.78 7.60
C LEU A 36 26.21 -2.83 7.67
N GLY A 37 26.86 -1.67 7.63
CA GLY A 37 28.32 -1.56 7.56
C GLY A 37 28.81 -1.50 6.12
N GLY A 38 30.11 -1.77 5.92
CA GLY A 38 30.74 -1.72 4.61
C GLY A 38 31.55 -0.44 4.35
N ASP A 39 32.30 -0.44 3.26
CA ASP A 39 33.08 0.73 2.82
C ASP A 39 32.18 1.80 2.20
N GLU A 40 32.45 3.05 2.50
CA GLU A 40 31.69 4.18 1.98
C GLU A 40 31.94 4.38 0.48
N SER A 41 31.16 3.72 -0.37
CA SER A 41 31.13 3.94 -1.82
C SER A 41 30.20 5.10 -2.22
N GLN A 42 30.07 6.11 -1.36
CA GLN A 42 29.05 7.16 -1.48
C GLN A 42 29.19 8.04 -2.73
N ASP A 43 30.38 8.12 -3.32
CA ASP A 43 30.63 8.96 -4.50
C ASP A 43 30.35 8.26 -5.84
N ILE A 44 29.86 7.02 -5.80
CA ILE A 44 29.56 6.24 -7.02
C ILE A 44 28.07 6.37 -7.35
N PRO A 45 27.70 6.76 -8.59
CA PRO A 45 26.31 6.80 -9.02
C PRO A 45 25.59 5.47 -8.82
N THR A 46 24.30 5.54 -8.47
CA THR A 46 23.49 4.34 -8.13
C THR A 46 23.41 3.34 -9.26
N ASP A 47 23.34 3.78 -10.51
CA ASP A 47 23.33 2.93 -11.70
C ASP A 47 24.64 2.15 -11.87
N GLU A 48 25.78 2.78 -11.61
CA GLU A 48 27.08 2.11 -11.62
C GLU A 48 27.20 1.10 -10.47
N ARG A 49 26.68 1.44 -9.27
CA ARG A 49 26.64 0.52 -8.12
C ARG A 49 25.80 -0.72 -8.44
N LEU A 50 24.62 -0.54 -9.04
CA LEU A 50 23.76 -1.63 -9.47
C LEU A 50 24.47 -2.56 -10.48
N GLU A 51 25.23 -1.99 -11.42
CA GLU A 51 25.98 -2.79 -12.39
C GLU A 51 27.11 -3.59 -11.72
N ARG A 52 27.83 -3.01 -10.76
CA ARG A 52 28.83 -3.73 -9.96
C ARG A 52 28.24 -4.90 -9.18
N VAL A 53 27.08 -4.71 -8.56
CA VAL A 53 26.37 -5.80 -7.83
C VAL A 53 25.93 -6.91 -8.79
N LYS A 54 25.47 -6.58 -10.00
CA LYS A 54 25.19 -7.59 -11.03
C LYS A 54 26.43 -8.42 -11.43
N GLN A 55 27.60 -7.80 -11.31
CA GLN A 55 28.90 -8.44 -11.57
C GLN A 55 29.45 -9.21 -10.36
N GLY A 56 28.72 -9.24 -9.25
CA GLY A 56 29.05 -10.00 -8.04
C GLY A 56 29.76 -9.20 -6.95
N ALA A 57 29.75 -7.86 -7.00
CA ALA A 57 30.25 -7.06 -5.91
C ALA A 57 29.24 -6.98 -4.75
N ASP A 58 29.73 -6.95 -3.52
CA ASP A 58 28.94 -6.64 -2.34
C ASP A 58 28.77 -5.11 -2.20
N ASP A 59 27.58 -4.67 -1.82
CA ASP A 59 27.27 -3.25 -1.57
C ASP A 59 26.16 -3.13 -0.51
N GLU A 60 26.54 -3.12 0.76
CA GLU A 60 25.63 -3.01 1.89
C GLU A 60 24.89 -1.67 1.90
N HIS A 61 25.57 -0.58 1.53
CA HIS A 61 24.96 0.75 1.45
C HIS A 61 23.88 0.85 0.37
N LEU A 62 23.97 0.05 -0.71
CA LEU A 62 22.91 -0.02 -1.71
C LEU A 62 21.65 -0.68 -1.13
N CYS A 63 21.83 -1.69 -0.25
CA CYS A 63 20.72 -2.30 0.48
C CYS A 63 20.09 -1.31 1.46
N GLU A 64 20.89 -0.53 2.19
CA GLU A 64 20.41 0.54 3.07
C GLU A 64 19.61 1.58 2.29
N LEU A 65 20.13 2.02 1.15
CA LEU A 65 19.46 2.96 0.25
C LEU A 65 18.13 2.40 -0.24
N MET A 66 18.10 1.13 -0.69
CA MET A 66 16.89 0.47 -1.16
C MET A 66 15.82 0.39 -0.06
N PHE A 67 16.21 0.07 1.18
CA PHE A 67 15.31 0.06 2.32
C PHE A 67 14.69 1.44 2.58
N GLN A 68 15.53 2.48 2.65
CA GLN A 68 15.05 3.85 2.88
C GLN A 68 14.24 4.39 1.69
N TYR A 69 14.59 4.01 0.47
CA TYR A 69 13.83 4.38 -0.72
C TYR A 69 12.44 3.74 -0.74
N GLY A 70 12.34 2.47 -0.33
CA GLY A 70 11.03 1.80 -0.15
C GLY A 70 10.15 2.52 0.88
N ARG A 71 10.73 2.93 2.02
CA ARG A 71 10.04 3.75 3.02
C ARG A 71 9.59 5.10 2.44
N TYR A 72 10.47 5.78 1.71
CA TYR A 72 10.12 7.03 1.02
C TYR A 72 8.93 6.86 0.07
N LEU A 73 8.92 5.81 -0.74
CA LEU A 73 7.82 5.54 -1.68
C LEU A 73 6.49 5.35 -0.95
N LEU A 74 6.47 4.62 0.16
CA LEU A 74 5.26 4.42 0.95
C LEU A 74 4.80 5.73 1.62
N ILE A 75 5.71 6.46 2.26
CA ILE A 75 5.42 7.76 2.89
C ILE A 75 4.84 8.74 1.86
N ALA A 76 5.40 8.78 0.65
CA ALA A 76 5.00 9.72 -0.39
C ALA A 76 3.66 9.34 -1.06
N SER A 77 3.29 8.06 -1.08
CA SER A 77 2.12 7.56 -1.84
C SER A 77 0.92 7.20 -0.98
N SER A 78 1.07 7.08 0.34
CA SER A 78 -0.01 6.60 1.21
C SER A 78 -0.03 7.32 2.56
N ARG A 79 -0.96 8.25 2.69
CA ARG A 79 -1.14 9.07 3.90
C ARG A 79 -2.59 9.01 4.38
N PRO A 80 -2.85 9.16 5.68
CA PRO A 80 -4.21 9.20 6.21
C PRO A 80 -5.12 10.16 5.44
N GLY A 81 -6.29 9.67 5.04
CA GLY A 81 -7.27 10.44 4.27
C GLY A 81 -7.02 10.51 2.76
N THR A 82 -6.02 9.78 2.24
CA THR A 82 -5.82 9.61 0.80
C THR A 82 -6.31 8.23 0.32
N MET A 83 -6.32 8.00 -0.99
CA MET A 83 -6.40 6.65 -1.54
C MET A 83 -5.09 5.91 -1.27
N PRO A 84 -5.14 4.57 -1.14
CA PRO A 84 -3.91 3.78 -0.99
C PRO A 84 -3.05 3.82 -2.26
N ALA A 85 -1.77 3.47 -2.12
CA ALA A 85 -0.86 3.28 -3.23
C ALA A 85 -1.37 2.18 -4.17
N ASN A 86 -1.54 2.52 -5.45
CA ASN A 86 -1.93 1.56 -6.49
C ASN A 86 -0.70 0.82 -7.08
N LEU A 87 -0.85 0.13 -8.22
CA LEU A 87 0.25 -0.59 -8.89
C LEU A 87 1.45 0.30 -9.23
N GLN A 88 1.24 1.61 -9.41
CA GLN A 88 2.29 2.60 -9.66
C GLN A 88 2.56 3.51 -8.45
N GLY A 89 2.06 3.19 -7.27
CA GLY A 89 2.06 4.12 -6.14
C GLY A 89 1.14 5.30 -6.41
N ILE A 90 1.71 6.46 -6.71
CA ILE A 90 1.02 7.66 -7.21
C ILE A 90 1.65 8.19 -8.49
N TRP A 91 2.64 7.49 -9.04
CA TRP A 91 3.44 7.98 -10.17
C TRP A 91 2.95 7.39 -11.48
N ALA A 92 2.52 8.25 -12.38
CA ALA A 92 2.14 7.90 -13.73
C ALA A 92 2.60 8.99 -14.69
N ASN A 93 3.26 8.60 -15.78
CA ASN A 93 3.69 9.50 -16.86
C ASN A 93 2.85 9.36 -18.13
N LYS A 94 1.77 8.56 -18.06
CA LYS A 94 0.83 8.32 -19.16
C LYS A 94 -0.59 8.29 -18.63
N VAL A 95 -1.55 8.62 -19.45
CA VAL A 95 -2.99 8.50 -19.13
C VAL A 95 -3.36 7.03 -18.90
N GLN A 96 -2.88 6.15 -19.76
CA GLN A 96 -3.06 4.72 -19.62
C GLN A 96 -1.77 4.09 -19.09
N THR A 97 -1.80 3.66 -17.85
CA THR A 97 -0.71 2.95 -17.20
C THR A 97 -0.87 1.43 -17.37
N PRO A 98 0.19 0.63 -17.16
CA PRO A 98 0.06 -0.81 -17.09
C PRO A 98 -1.04 -1.22 -16.09
N TRP A 99 -1.91 -2.15 -16.51
CA TRP A 99 -3.08 -2.60 -15.73
C TRP A 99 -3.93 -1.45 -15.16
N ASN A 100 -4.04 -0.32 -15.90
CA ASN A 100 -4.87 0.85 -15.58
C ASN A 100 -4.58 1.51 -14.22
N GLY A 101 -3.49 1.17 -13.55
CA GLY A 101 -3.21 1.64 -12.19
C GLY A 101 -4.20 1.12 -11.16
N ASP A 102 -4.78 -0.05 -11.38
CA ASP A 102 -5.73 -0.68 -10.47
C ASP A 102 -5.06 -1.19 -9.19
N TYR A 103 -5.86 -1.70 -8.26
CA TYR A 103 -5.40 -2.46 -7.10
C TYR A 103 -5.53 -3.95 -7.40
N HIS A 104 -4.41 -4.68 -7.28
CA HIS A 104 -4.41 -6.12 -7.44
C HIS A 104 -4.30 -6.79 -6.07
N THR A 105 -5.31 -7.59 -5.71
CA THR A 105 -5.47 -8.19 -4.38
C THR A 105 -4.86 -9.58 -4.26
N ASN A 106 -4.27 -10.09 -5.33
CA ASN A 106 -3.64 -11.43 -5.33
C ASN A 106 -2.18 -11.41 -4.82
N VAL A 107 -1.51 -10.25 -4.83
CA VAL A 107 -0.18 -10.06 -4.24
C VAL A 107 0.26 -8.59 -4.19
N ASN A 108 -0.08 -7.78 -5.20
CA ASN A 108 0.55 -6.48 -5.42
C ASN A 108 0.25 -5.48 -4.30
N ILE A 109 -1.02 -5.29 -3.94
CA ILE A 109 -1.37 -4.35 -2.88
C ILE A 109 -0.84 -4.82 -1.53
N GLN A 110 -0.81 -6.12 -1.27
CA GLN A 110 -0.23 -6.67 -0.06
C GLN A 110 1.26 -6.36 0.03
N MET A 111 2.00 -6.53 -1.08
CA MET A 111 3.44 -6.23 -1.12
C MET A 111 3.72 -4.74 -0.92
N ASN A 112 2.89 -3.85 -1.46
CA ASN A 112 3.03 -2.41 -1.24
C ASN A 112 3.01 -2.03 0.25
N TYR A 113 2.23 -2.76 1.06
CA TYR A 113 2.01 -2.44 2.48
C TYR A 113 2.67 -3.40 3.46
N TRP A 114 3.32 -4.46 2.97
CA TRP A 114 3.89 -5.50 3.83
C TRP A 114 4.93 -4.96 4.81
N SER A 115 5.72 -3.99 4.37
CA SER A 115 6.76 -3.38 5.20
C SER A 115 6.25 -2.29 6.15
N ALA A 116 4.99 -1.86 6.07
CA ALA A 116 4.52 -0.67 6.77
C ALA A 116 4.72 -0.75 8.28
N GLU A 117 4.32 -1.86 8.90
CA GLU A 117 4.41 -2.03 10.36
C GLU A 117 5.87 -2.17 10.81
N VAL A 118 6.62 -3.09 10.18
CA VAL A 118 8.02 -3.36 10.55
C VAL A 118 8.95 -2.17 10.28
N ALA A 119 8.57 -1.28 9.35
CA ALA A 119 9.29 -0.05 9.04
C ALA A 119 8.79 1.18 9.81
N ASN A 120 7.96 0.97 10.86
CA ASN A 120 7.40 2.02 11.71
C ASN A 120 6.63 3.10 10.91
N LEU A 121 5.74 2.64 10.02
CA LEU A 121 4.91 3.47 9.14
C LEU A 121 3.43 3.03 9.23
N SER A 122 2.97 2.64 10.41
CA SER A 122 1.61 2.13 10.65
C SER A 122 0.53 3.07 10.11
N GLU A 123 0.71 4.39 10.24
CA GLU A 123 -0.25 5.38 9.75
C GLU A 123 -0.36 5.38 8.21
N CYS A 124 0.70 4.98 7.52
CA CYS A 124 0.68 4.85 6.06
C CYS A 124 -0.18 3.66 5.58
N GLN A 125 -0.60 2.77 6.49
CA GLN A 125 -1.53 1.68 6.16
C GLN A 125 -3.01 2.09 6.26
N LEU A 126 -3.35 3.19 6.93
CA LEU A 126 -4.73 3.59 7.11
C LEU A 126 -5.52 3.72 5.80
N PRO A 127 -4.96 4.26 4.70
CA PRO A 127 -5.66 4.27 3.41
C PRO A 127 -6.01 2.87 2.88
N LEU A 128 -5.16 1.86 3.14
CA LEU A 128 -5.46 0.47 2.78
C LEU A 128 -6.68 -0.05 3.56
N PHE A 129 -6.76 0.24 4.86
CA PHE A 129 -7.90 -0.18 5.67
C PHE A 129 -9.20 0.49 5.27
N ASP A 130 -9.15 1.77 4.88
CA ASP A 130 -10.29 2.49 4.34
C ASP A 130 -10.77 1.87 3.00
N LEU A 131 -9.84 1.49 2.13
CA LEU A 131 -10.17 0.74 0.90
C LEU A 131 -10.82 -0.61 1.26
N ILE A 132 -10.21 -1.42 2.12
CA ILE A 132 -10.75 -2.74 2.53
C ILE A 132 -12.17 -2.60 3.08
N ALA A 133 -12.40 -1.64 3.97
CA ALA A 133 -13.72 -1.38 4.52
C ALA A 133 -14.74 -0.98 3.44
N SER A 134 -14.31 -0.21 2.44
CA SER A 134 -15.17 0.21 1.33
C SER A 134 -15.58 -0.95 0.41
N LEU A 135 -14.76 -2.02 0.33
CA LEU A 135 -15.01 -3.21 -0.48
C LEU A 135 -16.05 -4.16 0.15
N VAL A 136 -16.37 -4.03 1.43
CA VAL A 136 -17.29 -4.96 2.13
C VAL A 136 -18.67 -4.96 1.49
N LYS A 137 -19.25 -3.78 1.26
CA LYS A 137 -20.60 -3.67 0.70
C LYS A 137 -20.70 -4.24 -0.73
N PRO A 138 -19.87 -3.83 -1.71
CA PRO A 138 -19.90 -4.45 -3.04
C PRO A 138 -19.44 -5.91 -3.02
N GLY A 139 -18.52 -6.29 -2.14
CA GLY A 139 -18.05 -7.66 -1.96
C GLY A 139 -19.13 -8.59 -1.40
N HIS A 140 -20.00 -8.09 -0.54
CA HIS A 140 -21.18 -8.83 -0.09
C HIS A 140 -22.15 -9.14 -1.24
N GLU A 141 -22.39 -8.17 -2.10
CA GLU A 141 -23.22 -8.39 -3.29
C GLU A 141 -22.58 -9.42 -4.24
N THR A 142 -21.26 -9.37 -4.42
CA THR A 142 -20.51 -10.36 -5.20
C THR A 142 -20.62 -11.76 -4.58
N ALA A 143 -20.44 -11.90 -3.27
CA ALA A 143 -20.61 -13.18 -2.56
C ALA A 143 -22.00 -13.76 -2.76
N ARG A 144 -23.02 -12.93 -2.58
CA ARG A 144 -24.42 -13.34 -2.73
C ARG A 144 -24.79 -13.73 -4.17
N VAL A 145 -24.41 -12.92 -5.16
CA VAL A 145 -24.86 -13.09 -6.55
C VAL A 145 -24.04 -14.14 -7.29
N GLN A 146 -22.72 -14.14 -7.10
CA GLN A 146 -21.83 -15.07 -7.83
C GLN A 146 -21.74 -16.44 -7.18
N TYR A 147 -21.92 -16.52 -5.86
CA TYR A 147 -21.65 -17.74 -5.10
C TYR A 147 -22.85 -18.22 -4.26
N GLY A 148 -23.87 -17.39 -4.05
CA GLY A 148 -24.98 -17.70 -3.14
C GLY A 148 -24.57 -17.77 -1.67
N MET A 149 -23.48 -17.10 -1.29
CA MET A 149 -22.84 -17.16 0.02
C MET A 149 -23.05 -15.87 0.81
N GLY A 150 -22.90 -15.97 2.13
CA GLY A 150 -22.81 -14.84 3.05
C GLY A 150 -21.45 -14.17 3.04
N GLY A 151 -21.24 -13.22 3.97
CA GLY A 151 -19.99 -12.50 4.08
C GLY A 151 -19.67 -11.62 2.87
N TRP A 152 -18.38 -11.43 2.56
CA TRP A 152 -17.94 -10.61 1.42
C TRP A 152 -16.68 -11.20 0.77
N VAL A 153 -16.50 -10.91 -0.53
CA VAL A 153 -15.37 -11.38 -1.32
C VAL A 153 -14.91 -10.30 -2.30
N VAL A 154 -13.60 -10.22 -2.52
CA VAL A 154 -12.98 -9.45 -3.60
C VAL A 154 -12.05 -10.34 -4.41
N HIS A 155 -12.03 -10.14 -5.72
CA HIS A 155 -11.21 -10.86 -6.67
C HIS A 155 -9.93 -10.08 -7.03
N PRO A 156 -9.01 -10.64 -7.85
CA PRO A 156 -7.68 -10.05 -8.06
C PRO A 156 -7.67 -8.59 -8.47
N ILE A 157 -8.66 -8.15 -9.25
CA ILE A 157 -8.74 -6.78 -9.72
C ILE A 157 -9.78 -6.03 -8.90
N THR A 158 -9.37 -4.91 -8.31
CA THR A 158 -10.29 -3.92 -7.74
C THR A 158 -9.81 -2.51 -8.10
N ASN A 159 -10.63 -1.52 -7.85
CA ASN A 159 -10.36 -0.14 -8.19
C ASN A 159 -11.02 0.83 -7.21
N ILE A 160 -10.85 2.13 -7.44
CA ILE A 160 -11.45 3.18 -6.60
C ILE A 160 -12.98 3.19 -6.57
N TRP A 161 -13.62 2.47 -7.49
CA TRP A 161 -15.08 2.35 -7.58
C TRP A 161 -15.61 1.12 -6.83
N GLY A 162 -14.73 0.34 -6.20
CA GLY A 162 -15.12 -0.82 -5.42
C GLY A 162 -15.50 -2.04 -6.26
N TYR A 163 -14.83 -2.27 -7.39
CA TYR A 163 -15.03 -3.47 -8.18
C TYR A 163 -14.58 -4.71 -7.40
N THR A 164 -15.43 -5.71 -7.26
CA THR A 164 -15.18 -6.91 -6.45
C THR A 164 -15.45 -8.22 -7.18
N SER A 165 -16.14 -8.18 -8.32
CA SER A 165 -16.49 -9.37 -9.10
C SER A 165 -15.27 -10.05 -9.71
N PRO A 166 -15.39 -11.35 -10.12
CA PRO A 166 -14.35 -12.01 -10.90
C PRO A 166 -13.95 -11.21 -12.14
N GLY A 167 -12.68 -11.26 -12.49
CA GLY A 167 -12.15 -10.61 -13.67
C GLY A 167 -12.53 -11.32 -14.97
N GLU A 168 -11.93 -10.88 -16.08
CA GLU A 168 -12.30 -11.29 -17.44
C GLU A 168 -12.02 -12.77 -17.76
N SER A 169 -11.13 -13.41 -17.00
CA SER A 169 -10.75 -14.82 -17.20
C SER A 169 -10.78 -15.61 -15.91
N SER A 170 -11.34 -16.79 -15.96
CA SER A 170 -11.34 -17.72 -14.81
C SER A 170 -9.94 -18.17 -14.39
N SER A 171 -8.98 -18.15 -15.31
CA SER A 171 -7.60 -18.60 -15.02
C SER A 171 -6.82 -17.64 -14.12
N TRP A 172 -7.15 -16.35 -14.11
CA TRP A 172 -6.49 -15.34 -13.28
C TRP A 172 -7.46 -14.39 -12.58
N GLY A 173 -8.68 -14.26 -13.07
CA GLY A 173 -9.68 -13.34 -12.56
C GLY A 173 -10.51 -13.87 -11.39
N MET A 174 -10.50 -15.18 -11.15
CA MET A 174 -11.18 -15.84 -10.03
C MET A 174 -10.17 -16.25 -8.95
N HIS A 175 -10.00 -15.41 -7.93
CA HIS A 175 -9.14 -15.72 -6.79
C HIS A 175 -9.73 -15.11 -5.52
N PRO A 176 -10.60 -15.83 -4.81
CA PRO A 176 -11.23 -15.32 -3.59
C PRO A 176 -10.25 -15.15 -2.42
N GLY A 177 -9.06 -15.75 -2.49
CA GLY A 177 -8.02 -15.67 -1.46
C GLY A 177 -7.54 -14.27 -1.13
N GLY A 178 -7.72 -13.30 -2.03
CA GLY A 178 -7.37 -11.90 -1.81
C GLY A 178 -8.07 -11.29 -0.59
N THR A 179 -9.32 -11.66 -0.35
CA THR A 179 -10.10 -11.20 0.81
C THR A 179 -9.42 -11.55 2.14
N GLY A 180 -9.08 -12.82 2.32
CA GLY A 180 -8.39 -13.30 3.52
C GLY A 180 -7.01 -12.68 3.67
N TRP A 181 -6.27 -12.53 2.59
CA TRP A 181 -4.95 -11.91 2.61
C TRP A 181 -4.99 -10.43 2.97
N LEU A 182 -5.97 -9.67 2.49
CA LEU A 182 -6.20 -8.29 2.94
C LEU A 182 -6.53 -8.23 4.44
N CYS A 183 -7.29 -9.18 4.95
CA CYS A 183 -7.61 -9.26 6.38
C CYS A 183 -6.39 -9.52 7.27
N GLN A 184 -5.32 -10.15 6.76
CA GLN A 184 -4.07 -10.31 7.50
C GLN A 184 -3.43 -8.96 7.86
N HIS A 185 -3.50 -7.95 6.98
CA HIS A 185 -3.00 -6.61 7.29
C HIS A 185 -3.72 -5.98 8.48
N ILE A 186 -5.02 -6.22 8.63
CA ILE A 186 -5.80 -5.74 9.79
C ILE A 186 -5.30 -6.41 11.08
N CYS A 187 -5.10 -7.71 11.04
CA CYS A 187 -4.60 -8.47 12.19
C CYS A 187 -3.18 -8.04 12.56
N GLU A 188 -2.32 -7.83 11.56
CA GLU A 188 -0.93 -7.42 11.77
C GLU A 188 -0.86 -6.02 12.36
N HIS A 189 -1.62 -5.07 11.84
CA HIS A 189 -1.71 -3.72 12.40
C HIS A 189 -2.10 -3.74 13.88
N TYR A 190 -3.10 -4.54 14.25
CA TYR A 190 -3.47 -4.70 15.65
C TYR A 190 -2.36 -5.32 16.49
N ARG A 191 -1.63 -6.31 15.97
CA ARG A 191 -0.49 -6.93 16.69
C ARG A 191 0.64 -5.95 16.98
N PHE A 192 0.91 -5.02 16.04
CA PHE A 192 1.95 -4.01 16.21
C PHE A 192 1.52 -2.83 17.08
N THR A 193 0.27 -2.39 16.94
CA THR A 193 -0.22 -1.17 17.61
C THR A 193 -0.93 -1.42 18.94
N GLY A 194 -1.55 -2.60 19.10
CA GLY A 194 -2.44 -2.88 20.22
C GLY A 194 -3.71 -2.02 20.23
N ASP A 195 -4.05 -1.32 19.14
CA ASP A 195 -5.19 -0.41 19.03
C ASP A 195 -6.52 -1.19 19.04
N LYS A 196 -7.18 -1.19 20.19
CA LYS A 196 -8.46 -1.88 20.37
C LYS A 196 -9.61 -1.20 19.66
N ASP A 197 -9.57 0.12 19.53
CA ASP A 197 -10.61 0.88 18.86
C ASP A 197 -10.56 0.63 17.35
N PHE A 198 -9.35 0.53 16.78
CA PHE A 198 -9.14 0.05 15.43
C PHE A 198 -9.70 -1.36 15.24
N LEU A 199 -9.31 -2.29 16.11
CA LEU A 199 -9.79 -3.68 16.01
C LEU A 199 -11.32 -3.75 16.09
N GLN A 200 -11.93 -3.04 17.03
CA GLN A 200 -13.39 -2.99 17.16
C GLN A 200 -14.06 -2.47 15.89
N ARG A 201 -13.52 -1.43 15.27
CA ARG A 201 -14.00 -0.87 14.01
C ARG A 201 -13.86 -1.86 12.85
N MET A 202 -12.74 -2.60 12.77
CA MET A 202 -12.44 -3.53 11.68
C MET A 202 -12.96 -4.95 11.91
N TYR A 203 -13.45 -5.27 13.12
CA TYR A 203 -13.97 -6.60 13.43
C TYR A 203 -15.13 -7.06 12.52
N PRO A 204 -16.12 -6.23 12.16
CA PRO A 204 -17.15 -6.62 11.20
C PRO A 204 -16.60 -6.99 9.83
N VAL A 205 -15.50 -6.35 9.39
CA VAL A 205 -14.81 -6.66 8.13
C VAL A 205 -14.22 -8.06 8.18
N LEU A 206 -13.48 -8.37 9.27
CA LEU A 206 -12.89 -9.69 9.52
C LEU A 206 -13.95 -10.77 9.60
N LYS A 207 -15.02 -10.51 10.37
CA LYS A 207 -16.13 -11.44 10.55
C LYS A 207 -16.78 -11.78 9.22
N GLY A 208 -17.12 -10.78 8.38
CA GLY A 208 -17.73 -11.01 7.09
C GLY A 208 -16.82 -11.77 6.11
N ALA A 209 -15.51 -11.57 6.17
CA ALA A 209 -14.58 -12.37 5.38
C ALA A 209 -14.60 -13.85 5.81
N VAL A 210 -14.61 -14.11 7.12
CA VAL A 210 -14.70 -15.48 7.65
C VAL A 210 -16.02 -16.13 7.29
N GLU A 211 -17.15 -15.41 7.36
CA GLU A 211 -18.48 -15.92 6.97
C GLU A 211 -18.47 -16.41 5.52
N PHE A 212 -17.86 -15.66 4.60
CA PHE A 212 -17.75 -16.10 3.21
C PHE A 212 -16.97 -17.42 3.06
N TYR A 213 -15.84 -17.56 3.76
CA TYR A 213 -15.04 -18.79 3.67
C TYR A 213 -15.70 -19.98 4.37
N LEU A 214 -16.47 -19.76 5.42
CA LEU A 214 -17.24 -20.85 6.06
C LEU A 214 -18.37 -21.38 5.15
N ASP A 215 -18.98 -20.51 4.38
CA ASP A 215 -19.98 -20.92 3.38
C ASP A 215 -19.34 -21.60 2.15
N TRP A 216 -18.06 -21.29 1.88
CA TRP A 216 -17.28 -21.90 0.79
C TRP A 216 -16.88 -23.36 1.07
N LEU A 217 -16.64 -23.72 2.35
CA LEU A 217 -16.19 -25.06 2.77
C LEU A 217 -17.35 -26.06 2.84
#